data_24e1d482279b17ddd290c3c9b90eaa7b
#
_entry.id   24e1d482279b17ddd290c3c9b90eaa7b
#
_cell.length_a   1.000
_cell.length_b   1.000
_cell.length_c   1.000
_cell.angle_alpha   90.00
_cell.angle_beta   90.00
_cell.angle_gamma   90.00
#
_symmetry.space_group_name_H-M   'P 1'
#
loop_
_entity.id
_entity.type
_entity.pdbx_description
1 polymer ?
#
loop_
_entity_poly.entity_id
_entity_poly.type
_entity_poly.pdbx_seq_one_letter_code
_entity_poly.pdbx_strand_id
1 'polypeptide(L)'
;MRLSTSTNLYNFDRSVPYQLSMEDAMRVCRDAGYSFLDANFCGMSRLGKKEAPMTLDDWDERVRSWKVLADRTGINFRQAHAFFSVKGSITADALPDGEFGEEMMRRSVLAAEVLGVEWMVVHPVNILTDGHNDPEASFRYNLEYYGKWAEFFHAHHVGMAIENMLCGGRHNNVWADIDRLCALVDAIGRD
;
A
#
# COMPACT_ATOMS: atom_id res chain seq x y z
N MET A 1 6.34 -4.27 25.07
CA MET A 1 6.47 -4.34 23.59
C MET A 1 5.10 -4.61 23.02
N ARG A 2 4.68 -3.92 21.96
CA ARG A 2 3.40 -4.15 21.29
C ARG A 2 3.66 -4.96 20.04
N LEU A 3 2.87 -6.02 19.82
CA LEU A 3 3.01 -6.87 18.64
C LEU A 3 2.12 -6.34 17.51
N SER A 4 2.69 -6.22 16.32
CA SER A 4 1.99 -5.88 15.09
C SER A 4 2.19 -6.98 14.04
N THR A 5 1.20 -7.16 13.17
CA THR A 5 1.29 -8.05 12.02
C THR A 5 0.42 -7.53 10.88
N SER A 6 0.62 -8.06 9.66
CA SER A 6 -0.18 -7.68 8.51
C SER A 6 -1.43 -8.55 8.37
N THR A 7 -2.52 -7.95 7.92
CA THR A 7 -3.73 -8.68 7.49
C THR A 7 -3.48 -9.59 6.29
N ASN A 8 -2.29 -9.46 5.67
CA ASN A 8 -1.90 -10.24 4.50
C ASN A 8 -1.28 -11.62 4.84
N LEU A 9 -1.12 -11.98 6.12
CA LEU A 9 -0.47 -13.23 6.54
C LEU A 9 -1.03 -14.48 5.88
N TYR A 10 -2.33 -14.50 5.60
CA TYR A 10 -3.01 -15.66 5.01
C TYR A 10 -3.10 -15.61 3.49
N ASN A 11 -2.58 -14.54 2.85
CA ASN A 11 -2.66 -14.37 1.41
C ASN A 11 -1.43 -14.92 0.66
N PHE A 12 -0.35 -15.23 1.38
CA PHE A 12 0.89 -15.73 0.80
C PHE A 12 0.93 -17.26 0.63
N ASP A 13 0.15 -17.99 1.40
CA ASP A 13 0.11 -19.43 1.24
C ASP A 13 -0.77 -19.80 0.04
N ARG A 14 -0.10 -20.10 -1.08
CA ARG A 14 -0.77 -20.52 -2.32
C ARG A 14 -1.45 -21.89 -2.20
N SER A 15 -1.16 -22.65 -1.16
CA SER A 15 -1.82 -23.93 -0.87
C SER A 15 -3.19 -23.73 -0.22
N VAL A 16 -3.46 -22.56 0.36
CA VAL A 16 -4.75 -22.23 0.96
C VAL A 16 -5.68 -21.65 -0.11
N PRO A 17 -6.82 -22.29 -0.39
CA PRO A 17 -7.69 -21.90 -1.50
C PRO A 17 -8.53 -20.63 -1.23
N TYR A 18 -8.42 -20.03 -0.06
CA TYR A 18 -9.18 -18.85 0.31
C TYR A 18 -8.31 -17.78 0.99
N GLN A 19 -8.69 -16.54 0.76
CA GLN A 19 -8.20 -15.38 1.48
C GLN A 19 -9.15 -15.12 2.65
N LEU A 20 -8.62 -14.80 3.83
CA LEU A 20 -9.46 -14.37 4.94
C LEU A 20 -10.11 -13.02 4.63
N SER A 21 -11.35 -12.85 5.06
CA SER A 21 -11.96 -11.53 5.13
C SER A 21 -11.20 -10.64 6.13
N MET A 22 -11.36 -9.32 6.02
CA MET A 22 -10.76 -8.41 6.99
C MET A 22 -11.25 -8.72 8.42
N GLU A 23 -12.52 -9.05 8.57
CA GLU A 23 -13.15 -9.38 9.84
C GLU A 23 -12.53 -10.63 10.47
N ASP A 24 -12.30 -11.67 9.68
CA ASP A 24 -11.69 -12.90 10.15
C ASP A 24 -10.19 -12.70 10.45
N ALA A 25 -9.48 -11.92 9.63
CA ALA A 25 -8.09 -11.56 9.88
C ALA A 25 -7.96 -10.80 11.23
N MET A 26 -8.84 -9.83 11.50
CA MET A 26 -8.84 -9.12 12.78
C MET A 26 -9.10 -10.06 13.96
N ARG A 27 -10.07 -10.98 13.86
CA ARG A 27 -10.37 -11.94 14.94
C ARG A 27 -9.18 -12.86 15.21
N VAL A 28 -8.63 -13.47 14.17
CA VAL A 28 -7.51 -14.40 14.29
C VAL A 28 -6.28 -13.71 14.88
N CYS A 29 -5.95 -12.50 14.40
CA CYS A 29 -4.81 -11.74 14.93
C CYS A 29 -5.02 -11.34 16.40
N ARG A 30 -6.21 -10.89 16.75
CA ARG A 30 -6.54 -10.58 18.15
C ARG A 30 -6.42 -11.80 19.05
N ASP A 31 -6.96 -12.95 18.63
CA ASP A 31 -6.93 -14.20 19.40
C ASP A 31 -5.49 -14.73 19.55
N ALA A 32 -4.61 -14.42 18.60
CA ALA A 32 -3.18 -14.65 18.68
C ALA A 32 -2.41 -13.61 19.53
N GLY A 33 -3.09 -12.61 20.10
CA GLY A 33 -2.49 -11.61 21.00
C GLY A 33 -1.97 -10.34 20.31
N TYR A 34 -2.26 -10.15 19.03
CA TYR A 34 -1.92 -8.90 18.32
C TYR A 34 -2.98 -7.82 18.58
N SER A 35 -2.51 -6.60 18.82
CA SER A 35 -3.37 -5.41 18.99
C SER A 35 -3.14 -4.34 17.94
N PHE A 36 -2.14 -4.53 17.09
CA PHE A 36 -1.83 -3.64 15.96
C PHE A 36 -1.76 -4.44 14.67
N LEU A 37 -2.44 -3.95 13.63
CA LEU A 37 -2.44 -4.57 12.31
C LEU A 37 -1.99 -3.56 11.25
N ASP A 38 -1.35 -4.07 10.24
CA ASP A 38 -1.11 -3.42 8.95
C ASP A 38 -2.24 -3.80 8.01
N ALA A 39 -3.01 -2.82 7.54
CA ALA A 39 -4.08 -3.03 6.58
C ALA A 39 -3.51 -3.14 5.16
N ASN A 40 -3.56 -4.32 4.56
CA ASN A 40 -3.07 -4.54 3.20
C ASN A 40 -4.14 -4.22 2.14
N PHE A 41 -4.32 -2.93 1.85
CA PHE A 41 -5.27 -2.49 0.81
C PHE A 41 -4.88 -2.99 -0.58
N CYS A 42 -3.58 -3.16 -0.86
CA CYS A 42 -3.13 -3.73 -2.13
C CYS A 42 -3.73 -5.12 -2.38
N GLY A 43 -3.66 -6.00 -1.39
CA GLY A 43 -4.25 -7.34 -1.49
C GLY A 43 -5.77 -7.30 -1.70
N MET A 44 -6.44 -6.33 -1.08
CA MET A 44 -7.90 -6.13 -1.12
C MET A 44 -8.39 -5.40 -2.39
N SER A 45 -7.49 -4.88 -3.21
CA SER A 45 -7.78 -4.16 -4.46
C SER A 45 -7.53 -4.98 -5.73
N ARG A 46 -7.11 -6.24 -5.62
CA ARG A 46 -6.69 -7.03 -6.79
C ARG A 46 -7.89 -7.69 -7.46
N LEU A 47 -8.16 -7.28 -8.69
CA LEU A 47 -9.16 -7.92 -9.54
C LEU A 47 -8.88 -9.42 -9.71
N GLY A 48 -9.95 -10.21 -9.76
CA GLY A 48 -9.88 -11.67 -9.91
C GLY A 48 -9.56 -12.44 -8.62
N LYS A 49 -9.32 -11.76 -7.49
CA LYS A 49 -9.31 -12.39 -6.17
C LYS A 49 -10.73 -12.54 -5.63
N LYS A 50 -10.97 -13.62 -4.87
CA LYS A 50 -12.27 -13.91 -4.27
C LYS A 50 -12.75 -12.77 -3.35
N GLU A 51 -11.82 -12.17 -2.63
CA GLU A 51 -12.08 -11.06 -1.74
C GLU A 51 -11.29 -9.83 -2.21
N ALA A 52 -11.93 -8.98 -2.99
CA ALA A 52 -11.37 -7.70 -3.43
C ALA A 52 -12.29 -6.54 -3.01
N PRO A 53 -12.53 -6.36 -1.70
CA PRO A 53 -13.55 -5.45 -1.19
C PRO A 53 -13.31 -3.99 -1.56
N MET A 54 -12.06 -3.59 -1.79
CA MET A 54 -11.73 -2.22 -2.19
C MET A 54 -12.14 -1.90 -3.63
N THR A 55 -12.52 -2.91 -4.44
CA THR A 55 -12.98 -2.71 -5.83
C THR A 55 -14.49 -2.60 -5.95
N LEU A 56 -15.24 -2.88 -4.89
CA LEU A 56 -16.69 -2.91 -4.88
C LEU A 56 -17.27 -1.49 -4.72
N ASP A 57 -18.55 -1.31 -5.07
CA ASP A 57 -19.21 -0.02 -4.93
C ASP A 57 -19.46 0.36 -3.46
N ASP A 58 -19.66 -0.65 -2.59
CA ASP A 58 -19.89 -0.49 -1.15
C ASP A 58 -18.59 -0.49 -0.30
N TRP A 59 -17.43 -0.27 -0.92
CA TRP A 59 -16.12 -0.34 -0.25
C TRP A 59 -16.03 0.55 0.99
N ASP A 60 -16.60 1.74 0.96
CA ASP A 60 -16.54 2.71 2.05
C ASP A 60 -17.42 2.30 3.24
N GLU A 61 -18.56 1.68 3.00
CA GLU A 61 -19.41 1.10 4.05
C GLU A 61 -18.69 -0.07 4.74
N ARG A 62 -17.98 -0.90 3.96
CA ARG A 62 -17.14 -1.98 4.49
C ARG A 62 -16.04 -1.45 5.37
N VAL A 63 -15.31 -0.43 4.93
CA VAL A 63 -14.24 0.20 5.73
C VAL A 63 -14.79 0.74 7.05
N ARG A 64 -15.94 1.40 7.04
CA ARG A 64 -16.61 1.85 8.27
C ARG A 64 -16.98 0.67 9.19
N SER A 65 -17.45 -0.45 8.63
CA SER A 65 -17.75 -1.65 9.41
C SER A 65 -16.48 -2.25 10.05
N TRP A 66 -15.36 -2.24 9.33
CA TRP A 66 -14.07 -2.66 9.88
C TRP A 66 -13.60 -1.77 11.03
N LYS A 67 -13.79 -0.45 10.91
CA LYS A 67 -13.50 0.49 12.02
C LYS A 67 -14.31 0.16 13.26
N VAL A 68 -15.62 -0.05 13.12
CA VAL A 68 -16.49 -0.43 14.23
C VAL A 68 -16.04 -1.75 14.88
N LEU A 69 -15.65 -2.73 14.08
CA LEU A 69 -15.14 -4.01 14.60
C LEU A 69 -13.79 -3.83 15.29
N ALA A 70 -12.88 -3.06 14.72
CA ALA A 70 -11.59 -2.74 15.31
C ALA A 70 -11.75 -2.10 16.69
N ASP A 71 -12.62 -1.10 16.81
CA ASP A 71 -12.90 -0.43 18.08
C ASP A 71 -13.48 -1.39 19.14
N ARG A 72 -14.39 -2.28 18.74
CA ARG A 72 -14.98 -3.31 19.64
C ARG A 72 -13.97 -4.36 20.09
N THR A 73 -12.99 -4.67 19.26
CA THR A 73 -12.02 -5.74 19.53
C THR A 73 -10.70 -5.25 20.09
N GLY A 74 -10.50 -3.91 20.17
CA GLY A 74 -9.25 -3.30 20.62
C GLY A 74 -8.11 -3.42 19.60
N ILE A 75 -8.42 -3.72 18.35
CA ILE A 75 -7.46 -3.69 17.24
C ILE A 75 -7.25 -2.24 16.77
N ASN A 76 -6.01 -1.89 16.45
CA ASN A 76 -5.64 -0.59 15.91
C ASN A 76 -4.88 -0.78 14.61
N PHE A 77 -5.15 0.06 13.63
CA PHE A 77 -4.41 0.14 12.38
C PHE A 77 -3.48 1.35 12.44
N ARG A 78 -2.19 1.13 12.68
CA ARG A 78 -1.19 2.21 12.66
C ARG A 78 -0.47 2.33 11.34
N GLN A 79 -0.44 1.24 10.59
CA GLN A 79 0.18 1.14 9.29
C GLN A 79 -0.79 0.50 8.30
N ALA A 80 -0.64 0.86 7.04
CA ALA A 80 -1.29 0.20 5.93
C ALA A 80 -0.34 0.13 4.73
N HIS A 81 -0.63 -0.78 3.78
CA HIS A 81 -0.03 -0.76 2.45
C HIS A 81 -1.06 -0.27 1.45
N ALA A 82 -0.75 0.81 0.75
CA ALA A 82 -1.56 1.33 -0.34
C ALA A 82 -1.63 0.34 -1.51
N PHE A 83 -2.56 0.57 -2.42
CA PHE A 83 -2.50 -0.11 -3.70
C PHE A 83 -1.17 0.19 -4.41
N PHE A 84 -0.56 -0.84 -4.98
CA PHE A 84 0.61 -0.71 -5.84
C PHE A 84 0.51 -1.66 -7.03
N SER A 85 1.07 -1.24 -8.17
CA SER A 85 1.15 -2.07 -9.37
C SER A 85 2.04 -3.30 -9.13
N VAL A 86 1.59 -4.45 -9.64
CA VAL A 86 2.43 -5.66 -9.69
C VAL A 86 3.44 -5.63 -10.86
N LYS A 87 3.30 -4.67 -11.74
CA LYS A 87 4.29 -4.40 -12.80
C LYS A 87 5.45 -3.68 -12.13
N GLY A 88 6.53 -4.36 -11.87
CA GLY A 88 7.69 -3.78 -11.19
C GLY A 88 8.36 -2.62 -11.94
N SER A 89 8.05 -2.45 -13.25
CA SER A 89 8.58 -1.38 -14.10
C SER A 89 7.56 -0.99 -15.16
N ILE A 90 7.49 0.30 -15.48
CA ILE A 90 6.60 0.89 -16.50
C ILE A 90 7.39 1.86 -17.41
N THR A 91 6.78 2.33 -18.48
CA THR A 91 7.31 3.44 -19.29
C THR A 91 6.93 4.79 -18.67
N ALA A 92 7.68 5.84 -18.98
CA ALA A 92 7.52 7.16 -18.35
C ALA A 92 6.18 7.85 -18.64
N ASP A 93 5.50 7.46 -19.70
CA ASP A 93 4.18 7.96 -20.12
C ASP A 93 3.00 7.14 -19.53
N ALA A 94 3.30 6.06 -18.81
CA ALA A 94 2.30 5.19 -18.23
C ALA A 94 1.97 5.60 -16.79
N LEU A 95 0.70 5.42 -16.40
CA LEU A 95 0.29 5.40 -14.99
C LEU A 95 0.36 3.97 -14.45
N PRO A 96 0.77 3.78 -13.18
CA PRO A 96 0.71 2.47 -12.55
C PRO A 96 -0.72 1.93 -12.53
N ASP A 97 -0.99 0.93 -13.38
CA ASP A 97 -2.33 0.36 -13.62
C ASP A 97 -3.42 1.35 -14.08
N GLY A 98 -3.01 2.50 -14.67
CA GLY A 98 -3.91 3.48 -15.28
C GLY A 98 -4.90 4.10 -14.28
N GLU A 99 -6.09 4.48 -14.77
CA GLU A 99 -7.16 5.09 -13.94
C GLU A 99 -7.61 4.18 -12.80
N PHE A 100 -7.57 2.88 -12.98
CA PHE A 100 -7.87 1.90 -11.92
C PHE A 100 -6.86 2.03 -10.77
N GLY A 101 -5.56 2.15 -11.06
CA GLY A 101 -4.53 2.33 -10.04
C GLY A 101 -4.72 3.62 -9.25
N GLU A 102 -5.03 4.72 -9.93
CA GLU A 102 -5.32 6.02 -9.31
C GLU A 102 -6.54 5.94 -8.36
N GLU A 103 -7.62 5.29 -8.80
CA GLU A 103 -8.81 5.12 -7.95
C GLU A 103 -8.53 4.22 -6.74
N MET A 104 -7.76 3.13 -6.92
CA MET A 104 -7.41 2.24 -5.80
C MET A 104 -6.46 2.94 -4.81
N MET A 105 -5.53 3.76 -5.28
CA MET A 105 -4.71 4.60 -4.41
C MET A 105 -5.58 5.57 -3.61
N ARG A 106 -6.49 6.28 -4.27
CA ARG A 106 -7.43 7.20 -3.63
C ARG A 106 -8.28 6.50 -2.55
N ARG A 107 -8.86 5.34 -2.87
CA ARG A 107 -9.62 4.55 -1.90
C ARG A 107 -8.75 4.09 -0.73
N SER A 108 -7.49 3.72 -0.99
CA SER A 108 -6.55 3.33 0.08
C SER A 108 -6.33 4.46 1.09
N VAL A 109 -6.13 5.70 0.62
CA VAL A 109 -5.95 6.86 1.51
C VAL A 109 -7.20 7.15 2.33
N LEU A 110 -8.38 7.16 1.70
CA LEU A 110 -9.64 7.39 2.40
C LEU A 110 -9.96 6.28 3.42
N ALA A 111 -9.64 5.03 3.09
CA ALA A 111 -9.79 3.92 4.02
C ALA A 111 -8.82 4.05 5.20
N ALA A 112 -7.59 4.50 4.95
CA ALA A 112 -6.59 4.75 5.98
C ALA A 112 -7.05 5.82 6.98
N GLU A 113 -7.60 6.94 6.48
CA GLU A 113 -8.19 7.99 7.31
C GLU A 113 -9.29 7.44 8.22
N VAL A 114 -10.26 6.69 7.66
CA VAL A 114 -11.37 6.10 8.45
C VAL A 114 -10.86 5.13 9.52
N LEU A 115 -9.86 4.31 9.20
CA LEU A 115 -9.29 3.34 10.14
C LEU A 115 -8.35 3.98 11.17
N GLY A 116 -7.93 5.23 10.99
CA GLY A 116 -6.98 5.92 11.86
C GLY A 116 -5.55 5.46 11.65
N VAL A 117 -5.19 5.14 10.41
CA VAL A 117 -3.82 4.77 10.02
C VAL A 117 -2.92 5.99 10.11
N GLU A 118 -1.78 5.85 10.80
CA GLU A 118 -0.79 6.92 10.94
C GLU A 118 0.13 7.00 9.72
N TRP A 119 0.56 5.83 9.20
CA TRP A 119 1.51 5.73 8.09
C TRP A 119 1.05 4.71 7.05
N MET A 120 1.06 5.11 5.80
CA MET A 120 0.74 4.21 4.70
C MET A 120 1.94 4.03 3.77
N VAL A 121 2.33 2.77 3.60
CA VAL A 121 3.45 2.35 2.77
C VAL A 121 3.03 2.41 1.30
N VAL A 122 3.87 3.03 0.48
CA VAL A 122 3.78 3.08 -0.98
C VAL A 122 5.06 2.50 -1.61
N HIS A 123 4.92 1.86 -2.77
CA HIS A 123 6.03 1.26 -3.50
C HIS A 123 6.47 2.16 -4.64
N PRO A 124 7.71 2.62 -4.66
CA PRO A 124 8.21 3.43 -5.76
C PRO A 124 8.32 2.61 -7.06
N VAL A 125 8.12 3.27 -8.18
CA VAL A 125 8.03 2.68 -9.51
C VAL A 125 9.38 2.78 -10.22
N ASN A 126 9.78 1.72 -10.95
CA ASN A 126 10.92 1.77 -11.86
C ASN A 126 10.45 2.19 -13.25
N ILE A 127 11.17 3.12 -13.88
CA ILE A 127 10.94 3.52 -15.26
C ILE A 127 11.91 2.80 -16.19
N LEU A 128 11.36 2.27 -17.29
CA LEU A 128 12.13 1.64 -18.34
C LEU A 128 12.46 2.65 -19.45
N THR A 129 13.75 2.74 -19.76
CA THR A 129 14.26 3.40 -20.96
C THR A 129 15.05 2.36 -21.76
N ASP A 130 14.69 2.16 -23.01
CA ASP A 130 15.29 1.12 -23.89
C ASP A 130 15.32 -0.30 -23.28
N GLY A 131 14.26 -0.64 -22.52
CA GLY A 131 14.10 -1.96 -21.89
C GLY A 131 14.91 -2.18 -20.60
N HIS A 132 15.59 -1.15 -20.10
CA HIS A 132 16.38 -1.18 -18.86
C HIS A 132 15.82 -0.21 -17.83
N ASN A 133 15.95 -0.53 -16.55
CA ASN A 133 15.61 0.40 -15.48
C ASN A 133 16.52 1.63 -15.55
N ASP A 134 15.92 2.80 -15.68
CA ASP A 134 16.59 4.09 -15.72
C ASP A 134 16.44 4.80 -14.37
N PRO A 135 17.53 4.94 -13.60
CA PRO A 135 17.49 5.55 -12.28
C PRO A 135 17.02 7.01 -12.27
N GLU A 136 17.47 7.79 -13.26
CA GLU A 136 17.15 9.22 -13.33
C GLU A 136 15.70 9.45 -13.77
N ALA A 137 15.23 8.69 -14.76
CA ALA A 137 13.83 8.71 -15.17
C ALA A 137 12.92 8.22 -14.03
N SER A 138 13.33 7.16 -13.31
CA SER A 138 12.61 6.66 -12.14
C SER A 138 12.50 7.72 -11.04
N PHE A 139 13.58 8.44 -10.76
CA PHE A 139 13.57 9.50 -9.75
C PHE A 139 12.60 10.63 -10.13
N ARG A 140 12.71 11.16 -11.34
CA ARG A 140 11.81 12.25 -11.82
C ARG A 140 10.35 11.82 -11.82
N TYR A 141 10.06 10.60 -12.27
CA TYR A 141 8.71 10.08 -12.30
C TYR A 141 8.10 9.99 -10.89
N ASN A 142 8.83 9.38 -9.94
CA ASN A 142 8.30 9.21 -8.58
C ASN A 142 8.20 10.54 -7.83
N LEU A 143 9.11 11.47 -8.08
CA LEU A 143 9.02 12.82 -7.52
C LEU A 143 7.72 13.52 -7.97
N GLU A 144 7.39 13.45 -9.25
CA GLU A 144 6.15 14.03 -9.78
C GLU A 144 4.91 13.27 -9.29
N TYR A 145 4.93 11.94 -9.39
CA TYR A 145 3.81 11.09 -9.04
C TYR A 145 3.48 11.16 -7.55
N TYR A 146 4.46 10.89 -6.69
CA TYR A 146 4.25 10.92 -5.24
C TYR A 146 4.19 12.33 -4.67
N GLY A 147 4.76 13.33 -5.33
CA GLY A 147 4.56 14.72 -4.97
C GLY A 147 3.09 15.15 -5.01
N LYS A 148 2.34 14.71 -6.03
CA LYS A 148 0.88 14.92 -6.11
C LYS A 148 0.14 14.17 -5.00
N TRP A 149 0.51 12.90 -4.78
CA TRP A 149 -0.13 12.08 -3.76
C TRP A 149 0.17 12.58 -2.34
N ALA A 150 1.37 13.09 -2.07
CA ALA A 150 1.74 13.62 -0.76
C ALA A 150 0.77 14.70 -0.26
N GLU A 151 0.29 15.57 -1.17
CA GLU A 151 -0.74 16.56 -0.83
C GLU A 151 -2.07 15.93 -0.42
N PHE A 152 -2.49 14.90 -1.16
CA PHE A 152 -3.71 14.17 -0.84
C PHE A 152 -3.60 13.40 0.49
N PHE A 153 -2.48 12.73 0.72
CA PHE A 153 -2.18 12.08 1.99
C PHE A 153 -2.23 13.05 3.17
N HIS A 154 -1.56 14.20 3.02
CA HIS A 154 -1.54 15.23 4.05
C HIS A 154 -2.94 15.77 4.35
N ALA A 155 -3.75 16.03 3.33
CA ALA A 155 -5.12 16.51 3.48
C ALA A 155 -6.02 15.53 4.26
N HIS A 156 -5.70 14.23 4.23
CA HIS A 156 -6.40 13.15 4.94
C HIS A 156 -5.68 12.69 6.22
N HIS A 157 -4.67 13.44 6.68
CA HIS A 157 -3.92 13.16 7.91
C HIS A 157 -3.23 11.78 7.94
N VAL A 158 -2.82 11.27 6.79
CA VAL A 158 -2.09 10.00 6.64
C VAL A 158 -0.66 10.31 6.21
N GLY A 159 0.33 9.83 6.97
CA GLY A 159 1.73 9.89 6.57
C GLY A 159 2.02 8.95 5.40
N MET A 160 2.82 9.41 4.43
CA MET A 160 3.25 8.57 3.31
C MET A 160 4.65 8.03 3.57
N ALA A 161 4.82 6.71 3.58
CA ALA A 161 6.10 6.03 3.76
C ALA A 161 6.50 5.33 2.46
N ILE A 162 7.58 5.79 1.83
CA ILE A 162 8.07 5.17 0.59
C ILE A 162 8.98 3.99 0.96
N GLU A 163 8.64 2.78 0.50
CA GLU A 163 9.34 1.56 0.87
C GLU A 163 10.64 1.39 0.07
N ASN A 164 11.72 1.00 0.76
CA ASN A 164 12.91 0.52 0.09
C ASN A 164 12.65 -0.86 -0.51
N MET A 165 13.06 -1.04 -1.76
CA MET A 165 12.78 -2.28 -2.50
C MET A 165 13.96 -3.25 -2.41
N LEU A 166 13.65 -4.56 -2.48
CA LEU A 166 14.70 -5.58 -2.43
C LEU A 166 15.56 -5.59 -3.70
N CYS A 167 16.88 -5.74 -3.49
CA CYS A 167 17.80 -6.14 -4.57
C CYS A 167 17.54 -7.61 -4.90
N GLY A 168 17.03 -7.89 -6.06
CA GLY A 168 16.88 -9.27 -6.53
C GLY A 168 15.89 -9.40 -7.69
N GLY A 169 16.17 -10.33 -8.61
CA GLY A 169 15.38 -10.57 -9.78
C GLY A 169 16.08 -10.19 -11.09
N ARG A 170 15.37 -10.30 -12.20
CA ARG A 170 15.92 -10.05 -13.55
C ARG A 170 16.27 -8.58 -13.82
N HIS A 171 15.81 -7.66 -12.97
CA HIS A 171 16.05 -6.23 -13.07
C HIS A 171 16.51 -5.73 -11.70
N ASN A 172 17.68 -5.10 -11.64
CA ASN A 172 18.13 -4.39 -10.46
C ASN A 172 17.10 -3.32 -10.13
N ASN A 173 16.48 -3.44 -8.95
CA ASN A 173 15.52 -2.44 -8.51
C ASN A 173 16.27 -1.15 -8.16
N VAL A 174 15.89 -0.05 -8.82
CA VAL A 174 16.49 1.29 -8.60
C VAL A 174 16.37 1.72 -7.13
N TRP A 175 15.30 1.30 -6.47
CA TRP A 175 14.92 1.71 -5.12
C TRP A 175 15.49 0.82 -4.00
N ALA A 176 16.38 -0.10 -4.37
CA ALA A 176 17.24 -0.78 -3.40
C ALA A 176 18.41 0.12 -2.92
N ASP A 177 18.68 1.21 -3.64
CA ASP A 177 19.62 2.25 -3.29
C ASP A 177 19.01 3.20 -2.25
N ILE A 178 19.47 3.10 -1.02
CA ILE A 178 18.93 3.87 0.12
C ILE A 178 19.21 5.36 -0.02
N ASP A 179 20.37 5.75 -0.52
CA ASP A 179 20.71 7.17 -0.68
C ASP A 179 19.78 7.84 -1.69
N ARG A 180 19.46 7.14 -2.78
CA ARG A 180 18.48 7.60 -3.78
C ARG A 180 17.07 7.68 -3.19
N LEU A 181 16.67 6.71 -2.38
CA LEU A 181 15.37 6.71 -1.72
C LEU A 181 15.26 7.90 -0.76
N CYS A 182 16.27 8.15 0.07
CA CYS A 182 16.31 9.30 0.97
C CYS A 182 16.25 10.62 0.18
N ALA A 183 17.00 10.74 -0.92
CA ALA A 183 16.95 11.90 -1.78
C ALA A 183 15.56 12.14 -2.39
N LEU A 184 14.81 11.08 -2.73
CA LEU A 184 13.43 11.20 -3.19
C LEU A 184 12.51 11.72 -2.09
N VAL A 185 12.60 11.17 -0.88
CA VAL A 185 11.81 11.61 0.28
C VAL A 185 12.07 13.07 0.58
N ASP A 186 13.34 13.47 0.65
CA ASP A 186 13.73 14.87 0.89
C ASP A 186 13.21 15.81 -0.21
N ALA A 187 13.26 15.37 -1.47
CA ALA A 187 12.80 16.18 -2.61
C ALA A 187 11.27 16.34 -2.66
N ILE A 188 10.49 15.38 -2.15
CA ILE A 188 9.04 15.53 -2.00
C ILE A 188 8.72 16.56 -0.92
N GLY A 189 9.57 16.71 0.10
CA GLY A 189 9.63 17.87 0.99
C GLY A 189 8.41 18.06 1.88
N ARG A 190 7.79 16.99 2.31
CA ARG A 190 6.70 17.04 3.29
C ARG A 190 7.03 16.16 4.49
N ASP A 191 7.08 16.79 5.66
CA ASP A 191 7.23 16.15 6.96
C ASP A 191 5.93 15.45 7.40
#